data_9cde03a44472625b434350c3742f8a2b
#
_entry.id   9cde03a44472625b434350c3742f8a2b
#
_cell.length_a   1.000
_cell.length_b   1.000
_cell.length_c   1.000
_cell.angle_alpha   90.00
_cell.angle_beta   90.00
_cell.angle_gamma   90.00
#
_symmetry.space_group_name_H-M   'P 1'
#
loop_
_entity.id
_entity.type
_entity.pdbx_description
1 polymer ?
#
loop_
_entity_poly.entity_id
_entity_poly.type
_entity_poly.pdbx_seq_one_letter_code
_entity_poly.pdbx_strand_id
1 'polypeptide(L)'
;MEAYLEILFTILNITKYLIYILIAIAIIIFIFLKVSPAFGGIPDDKAQKTIEDSQNFIEGKFKNIKTNYTNFRSSEKKATFQDWFSPPKDKNPLKPLPTIKFKGKDLIEGKFVWLGHSTLLMNTEGLVVMTDPVFNRASPLPSFNSKSKSNFFNGKPFEFENPILIDDLPKVDVVLISHDHYDHLDSKAIKDLSDLVDYFIVPLGVGAHLERWGVNKNKITELDWYESNYYKNIEFTFTPSLHFSGRGVFNGNSTLWGSWIVKSKSLSAYFSGDGGYSETFKKLGNEYGPFDIAFIENGAYNIDWSNVHMFPDESVQASIDLKAEVLFPIHWSKFDLSIHPWDEPIIRITKEAAKKNVNIATPMIGEVFELTNLPNNPWWEKLRN
;
A
#
# COMPACT_ATOMS: atom_id res chain seq x y z
N MET A 1 45.73 -31.12 34.08
CA MET A 1 45.24 -29.81 34.64
C MET A 1 45.56 -28.67 33.69
N GLU A 2 46.78 -28.54 33.19
CA GLU A 2 47.19 -27.48 32.23
C GLU A 2 46.38 -27.49 30.95
N ALA A 3 46.24 -28.63 30.27
CA ALA A 3 45.43 -28.72 29.05
C ALA A 3 43.95 -28.31 29.25
N TYR A 4 43.39 -28.55 30.43
CA TYR A 4 42.02 -28.13 30.74
C TYR A 4 41.91 -26.61 30.93
N LEU A 5 42.91 -25.98 31.52
CA LEU A 5 43.01 -24.53 31.67
C LEU A 5 43.19 -23.82 30.31
N GLU A 6 44.01 -24.38 29.40
CA GLU A 6 44.18 -23.85 28.05
C GLU A 6 42.89 -23.93 27.24
N ILE A 7 42.15 -25.04 27.32
CA ILE A 7 40.84 -25.19 26.65
C ILE A 7 39.84 -24.16 27.21
N LEU A 8 39.79 -24.04 28.55
CA LEU A 8 38.88 -23.07 29.19
C LEU A 8 39.21 -21.63 28.77
N PHE A 9 40.48 -21.24 28.75
CA PHE A 9 40.93 -19.93 28.32
C PHE A 9 40.59 -19.67 26.85
N THR A 10 40.77 -20.68 25.99
CA THR A 10 40.40 -20.59 24.57
C THR A 10 38.90 -20.39 24.40
N ILE A 11 38.05 -21.13 25.11
CA ILE A 11 36.61 -20.99 25.09
C ILE A 11 36.21 -19.59 25.57
N LEU A 12 36.79 -19.09 26.65
CA LEU A 12 36.50 -17.74 27.16
C LEU A 12 36.87 -16.65 26.15
N ASN A 13 37.97 -16.77 25.46
CA ASN A 13 38.37 -15.83 24.43
C ASN A 13 37.42 -15.88 23.21
N ILE A 14 37.07 -17.08 22.73
CA ILE A 14 36.09 -17.23 21.65
C ILE A 14 34.75 -16.57 22.04
N THR A 15 34.28 -16.86 23.25
CA THR A 15 33.02 -16.26 23.76
C THR A 15 33.10 -14.73 23.82
N LYS A 16 34.22 -14.18 24.30
CA LYS A 16 34.48 -12.74 24.34
C LYS A 16 34.42 -12.11 22.93
N TYR A 17 35.06 -12.71 21.93
CA TYR A 17 35.02 -12.21 20.56
C TYR A 17 33.62 -12.31 19.95
N LEU A 18 32.88 -13.39 20.21
CA LEU A 18 31.49 -13.53 19.79
C LEU A 18 30.62 -12.41 20.38
N ILE A 19 30.80 -12.08 21.67
CA ILE A 19 30.06 -10.97 22.31
C ILE A 19 30.41 -9.64 21.63
N TYR A 20 31.70 -9.38 21.35
CA TYR A 20 32.07 -8.14 20.65
C TYR A 20 31.47 -8.04 19.24
N ILE A 21 31.42 -9.14 18.49
CA ILE A 21 30.78 -9.20 17.18
C ILE A 21 29.26 -8.90 17.30
N LEU A 22 28.59 -9.51 18.27
CA LEU A 22 27.16 -9.27 18.50
C LEU A 22 26.87 -7.81 18.87
N ILE A 23 27.71 -7.21 19.74
CA ILE A 23 27.61 -5.79 20.09
C ILE A 23 27.82 -4.90 18.84
N ALA A 24 28.83 -5.19 18.04
CA ALA A 24 29.10 -4.44 16.82
C ALA A 24 27.92 -4.52 15.83
N ILE A 25 27.35 -5.71 15.63
CA ILE A 25 26.17 -5.93 14.80
C ILE A 25 24.97 -5.13 15.35
N ALA A 26 24.74 -5.18 16.67
CA ALA A 26 23.64 -4.42 17.30
C ALA A 26 23.82 -2.91 17.11
N ILE A 27 25.05 -2.39 17.22
CA ILE A 27 25.35 -0.97 16.96
C ILE A 27 25.10 -0.62 15.48
N ILE A 28 25.53 -1.44 14.54
CA ILE A 28 25.32 -1.24 13.11
C ILE A 28 23.81 -1.22 12.79
N ILE A 29 23.05 -2.17 13.32
CA ILE A 29 21.61 -2.21 13.17
C ILE A 29 20.96 -0.95 13.76
N PHE A 30 21.35 -0.55 14.97
CA PHE A 30 20.84 0.65 15.62
C PHE A 30 21.10 1.91 14.78
N ILE A 31 22.34 2.07 14.29
CA ILE A 31 22.71 3.19 13.41
C ILE A 31 21.86 3.15 12.13
N PHE A 32 21.73 1.98 11.50
CA PHE A 32 20.92 1.82 10.30
C PHE A 32 19.45 2.24 10.53
N LEU A 33 18.83 1.79 11.62
CA LEU A 33 17.45 2.15 11.98
C LEU A 33 17.28 3.65 12.24
N LYS A 34 18.31 4.34 12.71
CA LYS A 34 18.27 5.78 12.99
C LYS A 34 18.59 6.66 11.77
N VAL A 35 19.51 6.20 10.92
CA VAL A 35 20.07 7.03 9.83
C VAL A 35 19.32 6.82 8.51
N SER A 36 18.88 5.57 8.23
CA SER A 36 18.23 5.26 6.96
C SER A 36 16.94 6.09 6.77
N PRO A 37 16.82 6.82 5.66
CA PRO A 37 15.60 7.59 5.37
C PRO A 37 14.37 6.69 5.19
N ALA A 38 14.54 5.42 4.87
CA ALA A 38 13.44 4.48 4.67
C ALA A 38 12.50 4.37 5.88
N PHE A 39 13.01 4.60 7.12
CA PHE A 39 12.21 4.52 8.34
C PHE A 39 11.37 5.78 8.64
N GLY A 40 11.41 6.78 7.76
CA GLY A 40 10.60 7.99 7.89
C GLY A 40 11.11 8.99 8.93
N GLY A 41 10.34 10.04 9.16
CA GLY A 41 10.60 11.13 10.10
C GLY A 41 9.93 10.92 11.45
N ILE A 42 10.26 11.81 12.39
CA ILE A 42 9.63 11.91 13.70
C ILE A 42 8.87 13.23 13.71
N PRO A 43 7.60 13.27 14.14
CA PRO A 43 6.83 14.51 14.25
C PRO A 43 7.53 15.54 15.14
N ASP A 44 7.43 16.82 14.78
CA ASP A 44 7.79 17.89 15.71
C ASP A 44 6.78 18.01 16.87
N ASP A 45 7.08 18.80 17.90
CA ASP A 45 6.23 18.90 19.10
C ASP A 45 4.79 19.32 18.77
N LYS A 46 4.59 20.14 17.76
CA LYS A 46 3.26 20.59 17.33
C LYS A 46 2.49 19.47 16.64
N ALA A 47 3.12 18.78 15.71
CA ALA A 47 2.53 17.63 15.02
C ALA A 47 2.25 16.49 16.01
N GLN A 48 3.19 16.21 16.93
CA GLN A 48 3.00 15.22 17.97
C GLN A 48 1.79 15.54 18.86
N LYS A 49 1.61 16.79 19.24
CA LYS A 49 0.44 17.23 20.00
C LYS A 49 -0.85 17.01 19.20
N THR A 50 -0.90 17.31 17.91
CA THR A 50 -2.06 17.06 17.06
C THR A 50 -2.41 15.57 17.03
N ILE A 51 -1.40 14.69 16.96
CA ILE A 51 -1.58 13.23 17.03
C ILE A 51 -2.19 12.84 18.38
N GLU A 52 -1.66 13.37 19.49
CA GLU A 52 -2.12 13.06 20.86
C GLU A 52 -3.52 13.58 21.15
N ASP A 53 -3.94 14.68 20.51
CA ASP A 53 -5.29 15.25 20.63
C ASP A 53 -6.35 14.44 19.85
N SER A 54 -5.93 13.51 18.96
CA SER A 54 -6.84 12.61 18.23
C SER A 54 -7.52 11.62 19.17
N GLN A 55 -8.85 11.46 19.03
CA GLN A 55 -9.62 10.44 19.75
C GLN A 55 -9.26 9.00 19.34
N ASN A 56 -8.59 8.84 18.20
CA ASN A 56 -8.15 7.55 17.68
C ASN A 56 -6.76 7.15 18.20
N PHE A 57 -6.04 8.10 18.86
CA PHE A 57 -4.72 7.85 19.45
C PHE A 57 -4.86 7.51 20.94
N ILE A 58 -4.77 6.22 21.27
CA ILE A 58 -5.07 5.68 22.59
C ILE A 58 -3.83 4.94 23.10
N GLU A 59 -3.38 5.26 24.33
CA GLU A 59 -2.21 4.63 24.98
C GLU A 59 -0.93 4.72 24.11
N GLY A 60 -0.71 5.88 23.48
CA GLY A 60 0.48 6.12 22.68
C GLY A 60 0.50 5.49 21.29
N LYS A 61 -0.67 5.02 20.78
CA LYS A 61 -0.83 4.41 19.47
C LYS A 61 -2.20 4.67 18.87
N PHE A 62 -2.28 4.76 17.56
CA PHE A 62 -3.56 4.68 16.87
C PHE A 62 -4.18 3.28 17.02
N LYS A 63 -5.49 3.23 17.13
CA LYS A 63 -6.27 1.99 17.28
C LYS A 63 -7.35 1.93 16.21
N ASN A 64 -7.61 0.73 15.69
CA ASN A 64 -8.75 0.51 14.82
C ASN A 64 -10.06 0.89 15.50
N ILE A 65 -11.03 1.39 14.71
CA ILE A 65 -12.38 1.58 15.19
C ILE A 65 -12.96 0.24 15.66
N LYS A 66 -13.80 0.29 16.69
CA LYS A 66 -14.56 -0.89 17.12
C LYS A 66 -15.62 -1.20 16.06
N THR A 67 -15.45 -2.28 15.34
CA THR A 67 -16.38 -2.79 14.33
C THR A 67 -16.53 -4.29 14.46
N ASN A 68 -17.67 -4.80 14.05
CA ASN A 68 -17.87 -6.24 14.00
C ASN A 68 -17.12 -6.80 12.79
N TYR A 69 -16.04 -7.53 13.04
CA TYR A 69 -15.38 -8.36 12.04
C TYR A 69 -16.12 -9.69 11.96
N THR A 70 -16.70 -9.97 10.82
CA THR A 70 -17.33 -11.27 10.58
C THR A 70 -16.32 -12.17 9.90
N ASN A 71 -15.79 -13.12 10.64
CA ASN A 71 -14.88 -14.13 10.07
C ASN A 71 -15.68 -15.13 9.23
N PHE A 72 -15.80 -14.87 7.93
CA PHE A 72 -16.48 -15.76 6.98
C PHE A 72 -15.66 -17.01 6.61
N ARG A 73 -14.42 -17.18 7.14
CA ARG A 73 -13.40 -18.07 6.58
C ARG A 73 -12.83 -19.09 7.56
N SER A 74 -13.62 -19.50 8.53
CA SER A 74 -13.21 -20.52 9.52
C SER A 74 -12.80 -21.86 8.89
N SER A 75 -13.16 -22.11 7.62
CA SER A 75 -12.82 -23.34 6.90
C SER A 75 -11.52 -23.26 6.06
N GLU A 76 -10.94 -22.08 5.88
CA GLU A 76 -9.67 -21.94 5.15
C GLU A 76 -8.48 -22.39 6.01
N LYS A 77 -7.49 -23.03 5.38
CA LYS A 77 -6.31 -23.52 6.09
C LYS A 77 -5.33 -22.38 6.38
N LYS A 78 -4.84 -22.34 7.60
CA LYS A 78 -3.73 -21.46 7.97
C LYS A 78 -2.48 -21.83 7.20
N ALA A 79 -1.65 -20.80 6.92
CA ALA A 79 -0.34 -21.01 6.33
C ALA A 79 0.55 -21.85 7.26
N THR A 80 1.23 -22.83 6.69
CA THR A 80 2.25 -23.60 7.42
C THR A 80 3.63 -22.99 7.21
N PHE A 81 4.59 -23.32 8.08
CA PHE A 81 5.98 -22.93 7.86
C PHE A 81 6.51 -23.38 6.49
N GLN A 82 6.05 -24.52 6.00
CA GLN A 82 6.43 -25.05 4.69
C GLN A 82 5.94 -24.16 3.54
N ASP A 83 4.75 -23.58 3.64
CA ASP A 83 4.18 -22.70 2.60
C ASP A 83 5.04 -21.44 2.37
N TRP A 84 5.72 -20.96 3.42
CA TRP A 84 6.64 -19.82 3.33
C TRP A 84 7.98 -20.17 2.65
N PHE A 85 8.47 -21.39 2.82
CA PHE A 85 9.75 -21.83 2.27
C PHE A 85 9.63 -22.62 0.96
N SER A 86 8.44 -23.10 0.65
CA SER A 86 8.12 -23.81 -0.59
C SER A 86 6.83 -23.23 -1.21
N PRO A 87 6.83 -21.96 -1.60
CA PRO A 87 5.66 -21.31 -2.15
C PRO A 87 5.25 -21.95 -3.50
N PRO A 88 4.01 -21.72 -3.97
CA PRO A 88 3.57 -22.13 -5.29
C PRO A 88 4.54 -21.73 -6.39
N LYS A 89 4.66 -22.55 -7.45
CA LYS A 89 5.60 -22.29 -8.55
C LYS A 89 5.25 -21.01 -9.33
N ASP A 90 4.00 -20.65 -9.35
CA ASP A 90 3.40 -19.47 -10.00
C ASP A 90 3.20 -18.28 -9.04
N LYS A 91 3.88 -18.29 -7.90
CA LYS A 91 3.85 -17.18 -6.95
C LYS A 91 4.31 -15.86 -7.57
N ASN A 92 5.29 -15.93 -8.45
CA ASN A 92 5.81 -14.78 -9.21
C ASN A 92 5.55 -15.01 -10.70
N PRO A 93 5.33 -13.93 -11.50
CA PRO A 93 5.22 -14.05 -12.94
C PRO A 93 6.54 -14.59 -13.53
N LEU A 94 6.42 -15.50 -14.49
CA LEU A 94 7.59 -16.13 -15.16
C LEU A 94 8.25 -15.21 -16.20
N LYS A 95 7.53 -14.21 -16.67
CA LYS A 95 7.95 -13.23 -17.67
C LYS A 95 7.61 -11.82 -17.18
N PRO A 96 8.23 -10.77 -17.72
CA PRO A 96 7.79 -9.40 -17.46
C PRO A 96 6.29 -9.24 -17.72
N LEU A 97 5.60 -8.52 -16.84
CA LEU A 97 4.16 -8.26 -17.00
C LEU A 97 3.93 -7.34 -18.21
N PRO A 98 2.93 -7.63 -19.07
CA PRO A 98 2.58 -6.76 -20.17
C PRO A 98 2.06 -5.43 -19.61
N THR A 99 2.53 -4.35 -20.18
CA THR A 99 2.17 -3.00 -19.75
C THR A 99 2.00 -2.11 -20.99
N ILE A 100 1.13 -1.12 -20.88
CA ILE A 100 1.01 -0.07 -21.88
C ILE A 100 1.98 1.06 -21.52
N LYS A 101 2.72 1.56 -22.51
CA LYS A 101 3.58 2.73 -22.28
C LYS A 101 2.72 3.96 -22.04
N PHE A 102 2.61 4.35 -20.80
CA PHE A 102 1.88 5.54 -20.36
C PHE A 102 2.66 6.82 -20.71
N LYS A 103 1.92 7.87 -21.07
CA LYS A 103 2.44 9.24 -21.20
C LYS A 103 1.47 10.19 -20.51
N GLY A 104 1.96 11.05 -19.63
CA GLY A 104 1.15 11.96 -18.83
C GLY A 104 0.16 12.82 -19.62
N LYS A 105 0.51 13.20 -20.86
CA LYS A 105 -0.38 13.97 -21.76
C LYS A 105 -1.66 13.22 -22.16
N ASP A 106 -1.70 11.90 -22.02
CA ASP A 106 -2.85 11.06 -22.39
C ASP A 106 -3.89 11.00 -21.25
N LEU A 107 -3.51 11.45 -20.03
CA LEU A 107 -4.40 11.54 -18.87
C LEU A 107 -5.20 12.85 -18.88
N ILE A 108 -6.14 12.97 -19.80
CA ILE A 108 -7.04 14.13 -19.89
C ILE A 108 -8.23 13.99 -18.92
N GLU A 109 -9.08 15.02 -18.85
CA GLU A 109 -10.27 15.06 -18.01
C GLU A 109 -11.12 13.79 -18.11
N GLY A 110 -11.57 13.26 -16.96
CA GLY A 110 -12.39 12.04 -16.86
C GLY A 110 -11.63 10.73 -17.08
N LYS A 111 -10.30 10.77 -17.24
CA LYS A 111 -9.48 9.58 -17.46
C LYS A 111 -8.78 9.12 -16.19
N PHE A 112 -8.50 7.83 -16.19
CA PHE A 112 -7.79 7.10 -15.13
C PHE A 112 -6.63 6.31 -15.72
N VAL A 113 -5.59 6.08 -14.92
CA VAL A 113 -4.52 5.13 -15.25
C VAL A 113 -4.04 4.44 -13.98
N TRP A 114 -3.89 3.12 -14.06
CA TRP A 114 -3.31 2.31 -12.99
C TRP A 114 -1.84 1.99 -13.28
N LEU A 115 -0.97 2.23 -12.31
CA LEU A 115 0.47 2.03 -12.43
C LEU A 115 0.97 0.79 -11.66
N GLY A 116 0.05 -0.10 -11.33
CA GLY A 116 0.29 -1.32 -10.56
C GLY A 116 0.20 -1.09 -9.05
N HIS A 117 -0.13 -2.15 -8.29
CA HIS A 117 -0.40 -2.13 -6.87
C HIS A 117 -1.51 -1.14 -6.52
N SER A 118 -1.23 -0.19 -5.62
CA SER A 118 -2.18 0.85 -5.18
C SER A 118 -1.88 2.23 -5.79
N THR A 119 -0.92 2.30 -6.72
CA THR A 119 -0.60 3.55 -7.41
C THR A 119 -1.50 3.75 -8.62
N LEU A 120 -2.32 4.78 -8.59
CA LEU A 120 -3.15 5.19 -9.72
C LEU A 120 -3.20 6.71 -9.85
N LEU A 121 -3.55 7.19 -11.03
CA LEU A 121 -3.86 8.60 -11.27
C LEU A 121 -5.26 8.71 -11.83
N MET A 122 -5.94 9.78 -11.44
CA MET A 122 -7.21 10.21 -11.99
C MET A 122 -7.15 11.71 -12.34
N ASN A 123 -7.78 12.09 -13.43
CA ASN A 123 -7.94 13.49 -13.79
C ASN A 123 -9.43 13.87 -13.68
N THR A 124 -9.74 14.78 -12.78
CA THR A 124 -11.09 15.29 -12.56
C THR A 124 -11.05 16.80 -12.27
N GLU A 125 -11.95 17.56 -12.83
CA GLU A 125 -11.99 19.04 -12.76
C GLU A 125 -10.68 19.69 -13.25
N GLY A 126 -9.99 19.07 -14.21
CA GLY A 126 -8.70 19.51 -14.72
C GLY A 126 -7.53 19.29 -13.72
N LEU A 127 -7.74 18.53 -12.65
CA LEU A 127 -6.73 18.26 -11.62
C LEU A 127 -6.35 16.79 -11.64
N VAL A 128 -5.05 16.55 -11.56
CA VAL A 128 -4.49 15.21 -11.47
C VAL A 128 -4.27 14.83 -10.01
N VAL A 129 -4.97 13.79 -9.58
CA VAL A 129 -4.85 13.18 -8.25
C VAL A 129 -4.12 11.85 -8.37
N MET A 130 -3.11 11.61 -7.53
CA MET A 130 -2.35 10.36 -7.47
C MET A 130 -2.53 9.71 -6.09
N THR A 131 -2.66 8.39 -6.05
CA THR A 131 -2.70 7.62 -4.79
C THR A 131 -1.45 6.79 -4.61
N ASP A 132 -0.99 6.65 -3.35
CA ASP A 132 0.05 5.73 -2.87
C ASP A 132 1.20 5.51 -3.87
N PRO A 133 2.03 6.53 -4.15
CA PRO A 133 3.05 6.46 -5.19
C PRO A 133 4.22 5.56 -4.77
N VAL A 134 4.31 4.38 -5.37
CA VAL A 134 5.41 3.44 -5.17
C VAL A 134 6.01 3.04 -6.52
N PHE A 135 7.24 3.47 -6.78
CA PHE A 135 7.96 3.21 -8.03
C PHE A 135 9.21 2.35 -7.83
N ASN A 136 9.62 2.12 -6.59
CA ASN A 136 10.82 1.38 -6.26
C ASN A 136 10.49 0.09 -5.50
N ARG A 137 10.77 0.03 -4.23
CA ARG A 137 10.74 -1.21 -3.44
C ARG A 137 9.78 -1.09 -2.26
N ALA A 138 9.05 -2.16 -1.99
CA ALA A 138 8.23 -2.33 -0.80
C ALA A 138 9.08 -2.87 0.38
N SER A 139 10.24 -2.26 0.67
CA SER A 139 11.15 -2.73 1.72
C SER A 139 12.15 -1.66 2.13
N PRO A 140 12.49 -1.53 3.44
CA PRO A 140 13.55 -0.66 3.92
C PRO A 140 14.96 -1.20 3.64
N LEU A 141 15.07 -2.48 3.30
CA LEU A 141 16.37 -3.14 3.13
C LEU A 141 16.88 -2.99 1.71
N PRO A 142 18.18 -2.72 1.53
CA PRO A 142 18.79 -2.77 0.22
C PRO A 142 18.77 -4.21 -0.33
N SER A 143 18.75 -4.36 -1.64
CA SER A 143 18.85 -5.68 -2.25
C SER A 143 20.25 -6.23 -2.12
N PHE A 144 20.43 -7.25 -1.31
CA PHE A 144 21.71 -7.95 -1.19
C PHE A 144 21.91 -9.04 -2.27
N ASN A 145 20.85 -9.44 -2.98
CA ASN A 145 20.97 -10.49 -3.99
C ASN A 145 19.95 -10.28 -5.13
N SER A 146 20.44 -9.81 -6.27
CA SER A 146 19.63 -9.65 -7.49
C SER A 146 19.15 -10.98 -8.11
N LYS A 147 19.72 -12.11 -7.65
CA LYS A 147 19.43 -13.47 -8.16
C LYS A 147 18.46 -14.25 -7.27
N SER A 148 17.96 -13.68 -6.18
CA SER A 148 16.96 -14.35 -5.35
C SER A 148 15.68 -14.55 -6.14
N LYS A 149 15.23 -15.81 -6.21
CA LYS A 149 13.95 -16.17 -6.84
C LYS A 149 12.73 -15.72 -6.02
N SER A 150 12.90 -15.42 -4.73
CA SER A 150 11.84 -14.90 -3.86
C SER A 150 11.98 -13.39 -3.74
N ASN A 151 10.96 -12.67 -4.16
CA ASN A 151 10.87 -11.21 -4.00
C ASN A 151 10.32 -10.80 -2.64
N PHE A 152 9.72 -11.72 -1.88
CA PHE A 152 9.05 -11.49 -0.62
C PHE A 152 9.91 -10.73 0.41
N PHE A 153 11.14 -11.21 0.67
CA PHE A 153 12.03 -10.58 1.66
C PHE A 153 12.71 -9.30 1.18
N ASN A 154 12.75 -9.06 -0.13
CA ASN A 154 13.46 -7.91 -0.66
C ASN A 154 12.54 -6.81 -1.22
N GLY A 155 11.22 -7.05 -1.25
CA GLY A 155 10.22 -6.07 -1.71
C GLY A 155 10.45 -5.58 -3.14
N LYS A 156 11.14 -6.34 -3.99
CA LYS A 156 11.39 -5.96 -5.38
C LYS A 156 10.09 -6.06 -6.18
N PRO A 157 9.72 -5.05 -6.98
CA PRO A 157 8.58 -5.15 -7.88
C PRO A 157 8.84 -6.21 -8.97
N PHE A 158 7.75 -6.77 -9.51
CA PHE A 158 7.79 -7.58 -10.71
C PHE A 158 8.32 -6.76 -11.89
N GLU A 159 8.91 -7.44 -12.87
CA GLU A 159 9.39 -6.79 -14.07
C GLU A 159 8.21 -6.42 -14.98
N PHE A 160 8.27 -5.24 -15.59
CA PHE A 160 7.29 -4.73 -16.54
C PHE A 160 7.92 -4.66 -17.93
N GLU A 161 7.17 -5.02 -19.00
CA GLU A 161 7.64 -4.87 -20.38
C GLU A 161 7.97 -3.42 -20.71
N ASN A 162 7.12 -2.49 -20.26
CA ASN A 162 7.37 -1.06 -20.35
C ASN A 162 7.45 -0.49 -18.92
N PRO A 163 8.65 -0.22 -18.39
CA PRO A 163 8.80 0.39 -17.07
C PRO A 163 8.11 1.75 -17.01
N ILE A 164 7.46 2.02 -15.89
CA ILE A 164 6.85 3.32 -15.65
C ILE A 164 7.91 4.23 -15.03
N LEU A 165 8.19 5.33 -15.70
CA LEU A 165 9.17 6.32 -15.27
C LEU A 165 8.47 7.56 -14.71
N ILE A 166 9.07 8.19 -13.71
CA ILE A 166 8.55 9.45 -13.15
C ILE A 166 8.51 10.55 -14.20
N ASP A 167 9.47 10.57 -15.12
CA ASP A 167 9.53 11.52 -16.24
C ASP A 167 8.38 11.38 -17.25
N ASP A 168 7.68 10.24 -17.26
CA ASP A 168 6.50 10.01 -18.10
C ASP A 168 5.19 10.52 -17.44
N LEU A 169 5.24 10.90 -16.16
CA LEU A 169 4.07 11.37 -15.40
C LEU A 169 3.68 12.80 -15.80
N PRO A 170 2.41 13.16 -15.70
CA PRO A 170 1.99 14.55 -15.76
C PRO A 170 2.38 15.28 -14.47
N LYS A 171 2.25 16.60 -14.45
CA LYS A 171 2.21 17.34 -13.18
C LYS A 171 1.07 16.79 -12.33
N VAL A 172 1.31 16.57 -11.04
CA VAL A 172 0.34 16.04 -10.09
C VAL A 172 -0.11 17.17 -9.16
N ASP A 173 -1.41 17.45 -9.13
CA ASP A 173 -1.96 18.48 -8.26
C ASP A 173 -2.03 18.01 -6.81
N VAL A 174 -2.50 16.77 -6.58
CA VAL A 174 -2.65 16.21 -5.22
C VAL A 174 -2.16 14.77 -5.16
N VAL A 175 -1.35 14.46 -4.15
CA VAL A 175 -1.02 13.09 -3.76
C VAL A 175 -1.77 12.73 -2.49
N LEU A 176 -2.47 11.59 -2.52
CA LEU A 176 -3.13 10.97 -1.37
C LEU A 176 -2.29 9.77 -0.90
N ILE A 177 -2.05 9.68 0.39
CA ILE A 177 -1.41 8.51 1.03
C ILE A 177 -2.43 7.85 1.93
N SER A 178 -2.60 6.52 1.81
CA SER A 178 -3.50 5.76 2.67
C SER A 178 -2.88 5.45 4.03
N HIS A 179 -1.61 5.05 4.04
CA HIS A 179 -0.84 4.72 5.23
C HIS A 179 0.66 4.63 4.93
N ASP A 180 1.48 4.35 5.93
CA ASP A 180 2.93 4.48 5.84
C ASP A 180 3.69 3.18 5.50
N HIS A 181 3.02 2.09 5.14
CA HIS A 181 3.72 0.86 4.71
C HIS A 181 4.58 1.09 3.46
N TYR A 182 5.61 0.26 3.28
CA TYR A 182 6.61 0.45 2.22
C TYR A 182 6.08 0.27 0.81
N ASP A 183 5.00 -0.46 0.64
CA ASP A 183 4.30 -0.71 -0.63
C ASP A 183 3.23 0.34 -0.94
N HIS A 184 3.02 1.33 -0.03
CA HIS A 184 2.11 2.48 -0.21
C HIS A 184 2.85 3.82 -0.13
N LEU A 185 3.94 3.89 0.62
CA LEU A 185 4.71 5.11 0.83
C LEU A 185 6.21 4.86 0.59
N ASP A 186 6.64 5.12 -0.64
CA ASP A 186 8.02 4.95 -1.10
C ASP A 186 8.81 6.24 -0.93
N SER A 187 9.78 6.23 -0.01
CA SER A 187 10.61 7.41 0.32
C SER A 187 11.38 7.97 -0.88
N LYS A 188 11.82 7.08 -1.79
CA LYS A 188 12.53 7.53 -3.00
C LYS A 188 11.54 8.12 -4.00
N ALA A 189 10.37 7.51 -4.19
CA ALA A 189 9.33 8.05 -5.05
C ALA A 189 8.88 9.43 -4.59
N ILE A 190 8.62 9.62 -3.29
CA ILE A 190 8.24 10.92 -2.74
C ILE A 190 9.31 11.97 -3.02
N LYS A 191 10.58 11.65 -2.82
CA LYS A 191 11.69 12.56 -3.10
C LYS A 191 11.77 12.93 -4.58
N ASP A 192 11.66 11.94 -5.46
CA ASP A 192 11.77 12.14 -6.91
C ASP A 192 10.54 12.89 -7.48
N LEU A 193 9.37 12.77 -6.81
CA LEU A 193 8.11 13.45 -7.18
C LEU A 193 7.95 14.85 -6.59
N SER A 194 8.76 15.26 -5.62
CA SER A 194 8.54 16.47 -4.81
C SER A 194 8.36 17.76 -5.62
N ASP A 195 9.04 17.86 -6.77
CA ASP A 195 8.96 19.02 -7.67
C ASP A 195 7.76 18.93 -8.64
N LEU A 196 7.24 17.72 -8.91
CA LEU A 196 6.08 17.49 -9.77
C LEU A 196 4.75 17.61 -9.01
N VAL A 197 4.76 17.54 -7.68
CA VAL A 197 3.57 17.53 -6.84
C VAL A 197 3.32 18.90 -6.21
N ASP A 198 2.09 19.40 -6.37
CA ASP A 198 1.71 20.67 -5.73
C ASP A 198 1.33 20.49 -4.26
N TYR A 199 0.61 19.39 -3.92
CA TYR A 199 0.05 19.22 -2.59
C TYR A 199 -0.04 17.75 -2.16
N PHE A 200 0.11 17.49 -0.87
CA PHE A 200 -0.03 16.17 -0.25
C PHE A 200 -1.12 16.22 0.82
N ILE A 201 -2.07 15.28 0.75
CA ILE A 201 -3.07 15.07 1.80
C ILE A 201 -2.86 13.66 2.34
N VAL A 202 -2.57 13.56 3.63
CA VAL A 202 -2.05 12.33 4.24
C VAL A 202 -2.68 12.10 5.62
N PRO A 203 -2.59 10.88 6.19
CA PRO A 203 -3.03 10.61 7.54
C PRO A 203 -2.15 11.31 8.60
N LEU A 204 -2.69 11.53 9.79
CA LEU A 204 -1.94 12.04 10.94
C LEU A 204 -0.65 11.25 11.18
N GLY A 205 0.46 11.96 11.33
CA GLY A 205 1.80 11.43 11.59
C GLY A 205 2.62 11.12 10.32
N VAL A 206 1.98 10.98 9.15
CA VAL A 206 2.68 10.70 7.88
C VAL A 206 3.44 11.92 7.37
N GLY A 207 2.97 13.13 7.67
CA GLY A 207 3.62 14.38 7.25
C GLY A 207 5.09 14.47 7.68
N ALA A 208 5.42 13.97 8.87
CA ALA A 208 6.80 13.92 9.34
C ALA A 208 7.74 13.09 8.46
N HIS A 209 7.21 12.04 7.82
CA HIS A 209 7.96 11.23 6.85
C HIS A 209 8.26 12.05 5.60
N LEU A 210 7.25 12.75 5.07
CA LEU A 210 7.38 13.58 3.88
C LEU A 210 8.36 14.73 4.11
N GLU A 211 8.28 15.42 5.26
CA GLU A 211 9.21 16.49 5.65
C GLU A 211 10.66 15.97 5.70
N ARG A 212 10.90 14.80 6.29
CA ARG A 212 12.23 14.18 6.31
C ARG A 212 12.78 13.89 4.92
N TRP A 213 11.92 13.62 3.96
CA TRP A 213 12.32 13.35 2.57
C TRP A 213 12.37 14.59 1.69
N GLY A 214 12.18 15.78 2.28
CA GLY A 214 12.40 17.07 1.65
C GLY A 214 11.14 17.74 1.10
N VAL A 215 9.94 17.21 1.37
CA VAL A 215 8.70 17.89 1.02
C VAL A 215 8.51 19.11 1.93
N ASN A 216 8.21 20.27 1.33
CA ASN A 216 7.94 21.48 2.09
C ASN A 216 6.66 21.30 2.92
N LYS A 217 6.73 21.58 4.23
CA LYS A 217 5.62 21.48 5.19
C LYS A 217 4.35 22.22 4.71
N ASN A 218 4.49 23.34 4.00
CA ASN A 218 3.35 24.10 3.49
C ASN A 218 2.60 23.39 2.35
N LYS A 219 3.15 22.31 1.78
CA LYS A 219 2.51 21.45 0.80
C LYS A 219 1.78 20.26 1.43
N ILE A 220 1.78 20.11 2.75
CA ILE A 220 1.29 18.93 3.46
C ILE A 220 0.08 19.30 4.32
N THR A 221 -1.00 18.57 4.19
CA THR A 221 -2.13 18.55 5.14
C THR A 221 -2.29 17.15 5.68
N GLU A 222 -2.36 17.03 7.00
CA GLU A 222 -2.66 15.80 7.70
C GLU A 222 -4.12 15.79 8.17
N LEU A 223 -4.80 14.67 8.01
CA LEU A 223 -6.20 14.49 8.40
C LEU A 223 -6.37 13.32 9.37
N ASP A 224 -7.30 13.48 10.30
CA ASP A 224 -7.88 12.38 11.09
C ASP A 224 -9.06 11.76 10.36
N TRP A 225 -9.58 10.62 10.84
CA TRP A 225 -10.75 9.99 10.27
C TRP A 225 -11.97 10.91 10.31
N TYR A 226 -12.71 10.91 9.19
CA TYR A 226 -13.89 11.75 8.93
C TYR A 226 -13.59 13.25 8.79
N GLU A 227 -12.32 13.63 8.76
CA GLU A 227 -11.94 14.99 8.37
C GLU A 227 -11.84 15.12 6.85
N SER A 228 -12.17 16.30 6.36
CA SER A 228 -12.11 16.66 4.94
C SER A 228 -11.20 17.85 4.70
N ASN A 229 -10.57 17.86 3.53
CA ASN A 229 -9.83 19.00 3.01
C ASN A 229 -10.24 19.27 1.57
N TYR A 230 -10.27 20.52 1.21
CA TYR A 230 -10.56 20.97 -0.16
C TYR A 230 -9.27 21.42 -0.84
N TYR A 231 -9.01 20.87 -2.01
CA TYR A 231 -8.02 21.44 -2.92
C TYR A 231 -8.73 21.88 -4.18
N LYS A 232 -8.83 23.20 -4.39
CA LYS A 232 -9.66 23.82 -5.43
C LYS A 232 -11.11 23.30 -5.36
N ASN A 233 -11.59 22.60 -6.38
CA ASN A 233 -12.98 22.13 -6.52
C ASN A 233 -13.20 20.68 -6.11
N ILE A 234 -12.19 20.03 -5.53
CA ILE A 234 -12.25 18.63 -5.10
C ILE A 234 -12.21 18.55 -3.57
N GLU A 235 -13.14 17.82 -3.01
CA GLU A 235 -13.18 17.43 -1.61
C GLU A 235 -12.49 16.06 -1.43
N PHE A 236 -11.61 16.00 -0.44
CA PHE A 236 -10.92 14.79 -0.02
C PHE A 236 -11.29 14.49 1.42
N THR A 237 -12.00 13.39 1.66
CA THR A 237 -12.36 12.95 3.02
C THR A 237 -11.57 11.71 3.38
N PHE A 238 -10.90 11.76 4.53
CA PHE A 238 -10.18 10.60 5.05
C PHE A 238 -11.13 9.74 5.89
N THR A 239 -11.15 8.43 5.65
CA THR A 239 -12.09 7.50 6.29
C THR A 239 -11.38 6.29 6.88
N PRO A 240 -11.93 5.65 7.93
CA PRO A 240 -11.26 4.52 8.58
C PRO A 240 -11.24 3.26 7.73
N SER A 241 -10.15 2.49 7.84
CA SER A 241 -10.04 1.11 7.39
C SER A 241 -9.59 0.20 8.55
N LEU A 242 -9.78 -1.12 8.43
CA LEU A 242 -9.25 -2.09 9.37
C LEU A 242 -7.84 -2.50 8.97
N HIS A 243 -6.85 -1.77 9.45
CA HIS A 243 -5.45 -2.02 9.10
C HIS A 243 -4.52 -1.64 10.26
N PHE A 244 -3.28 -1.32 9.95
CA PHE A 244 -2.24 -0.87 10.86
C PHE A 244 -1.19 -0.07 10.11
N SER A 245 -0.29 0.57 10.84
CA SER A 245 0.80 1.35 10.27
C SER A 245 2.15 0.98 10.90
N GLY A 246 3.23 1.40 10.28
CA GLY A 246 4.57 1.28 10.84
C GLY A 246 5.66 1.03 9.81
N ARG A 247 6.78 1.73 9.98
CA ARG A 247 7.97 1.60 9.12
C ARG A 247 9.19 1.07 9.86
N GLY A 248 9.15 0.91 11.16
CA GLY A 248 10.27 0.51 11.99
C GLY A 248 9.89 -0.52 13.03
N VAL A 249 10.90 -0.97 13.80
CA VAL A 249 10.71 -2.03 14.80
C VAL A 249 9.86 -1.56 15.99
N PHE A 250 9.88 -0.25 16.29
CA PHE A 250 9.29 0.29 17.53
C PHE A 250 8.19 1.32 17.30
N ASN A 251 7.86 1.65 16.06
CA ASN A 251 6.90 2.71 15.70
C ASN A 251 5.60 2.17 15.09
N GLY A 252 5.25 0.92 15.34
CA GLY A 252 3.97 0.36 14.90
C GLY A 252 2.80 1.18 15.44
N ASN A 253 1.88 1.58 14.56
CA ASN A 253 0.69 2.39 14.84
C ASN A 253 1.00 3.79 15.41
N SER A 254 2.16 4.37 15.07
CA SER A 254 2.49 5.75 15.41
C SER A 254 1.92 6.78 14.41
N THR A 255 1.55 6.34 13.22
CA THR A 255 0.82 7.10 12.20
C THR A 255 -0.57 6.52 12.01
N LEU A 256 -1.51 7.30 11.52
CA LEU A 256 -2.85 6.84 11.20
C LEU A 256 -2.86 6.15 9.83
N TRP A 257 -3.91 5.38 9.53
CA TRP A 257 -4.17 4.67 8.28
C TRP A 257 -5.63 4.79 7.89
N GLY A 258 -5.97 4.61 6.62
CA GLY A 258 -7.37 4.66 6.19
C GLY A 258 -7.55 4.67 4.68
N SER A 259 -8.74 5.06 4.31
CA SER A 259 -9.26 5.13 2.95
C SER A 259 -9.57 6.58 2.56
N TRP A 260 -9.72 6.84 1.28
CA TRP A 260 -10.04 8.18 0.76
C TRP A 260 -11.34 8.19 0.00
N ILE A 261 -12.15 9.22 0.22
CA ILE A 261 -13.24 9.62 -0.65
C ILE A 261 -12.76 10.85 -1.42
N VAL A 262 -12.86 10.79 -2.75
CA VAL A 262 -12.54 11.88 -3.65
C VAL A 262 -13.84 12.32 -4.31
N LYS A 263 -14.29 13.53 -4.01
CA LYS A 263 -15.58 14.05 -4.50
C LYS A 263 -15.41 15.37 -5.23
N SER A 264 -15.81 15.39 -6.48
CA SER A 264 -15.89 16.58 -7.32
C SER A 264 -17.30 16.72 -7.90
N LYS A 265 -17.49 17.71 -8.78
CA LYS A 265 -18.76 17.85 -9.51
C LYS A 265 -19.00 16.68 -10.49
N SER A 266 -17.91 16.14 -11.06
CA SER A 266 -17.95 15.15 -12.15
C SER A 266 -17.54 13.73 -11.70
N LEU A 267 -17.09 13.55 -10.46
CA LEU A 267 -16.60 12.27 -9.96
C LEU A 267 -16.86 12.10 -8.46
N SER A 268 -17.36 10.92 -8.09
CA SER A 268 -17.40 10.39 -6.73
C SER A 268 -16.61 9.08 -6.70
N ALA A 269 -15.40 9.09 -6.15
CA ALA A 269 -14.52 7.93 -6.11
C ALA A 269 -14.16 7.53 -4.68
N TYR A 270 -14.01 6.24 -4.46
CA TYR A 270 -13.51 5.68 -3.21
C TYR A 270 -12.18 4.94 -3.46
N PHE A 271 -11.18 5.18 -2.61
CA PHE A 271 -9.91 4.50 -2.60
C PHE A 271 -9.70 3.83 -1.25
N SER A 272 -9.68 2.50 -1.21
CA SER A 272 -9.69 1.75 0.05
C SER A 272 -8.39 1.89 0.86
N GLY A 273 -7.24 2.17 0.21
CA GLY A 273 -5.97 1.79 0.82
C GLY A 273 -5.97 0.30 1.12
N ASP A 274 -5.39 -0.11 2.24
CA ASP A 274 -5.43 -1.47 2.75
C ASP A 274 -6.40 -1.62 3.90
N GLY A 275 -7.00 -2.81 4.01
CA GLY A 275 -7.89 -3.10 5.13
C GLY A 275 -8.70 -4.38 4.99
N GLY A 276 -9.03 -5.01 6.11
CA GLY A 276 -9.96 -6.12 6.19
C GLY A 276 -11.42 -5.65 5.96
N TYR A 277 -12.27 -6.58 5.56
CA TYR A 277 -13.69 -6.32 5.40
C TYR A 277 -14.38 -6.01 6.72
N SER A 278 -15.24 -4.99 6.73
CA SER A 278 -16.05 -4.64 7.89
C SER A 278 -17.34 -3.91 7.50
N GLU A 279 -18.24 -3.75 8.48
CA GLU A 279 -19.47 -2.95 8.32
C GLU A 279 -19.21 -1.47 7.98
N THR A 280 -17.96 -1.01 8.08
CA THR A 280 -17.58 0.35 7.71
C THR A 280 -17.89 0.65 6.25
N PHE A 281 -17.67 -0.30 5.33
CA PHE A 281 -18.01 -0.12 3.92
C PHE A 281 -19.49 0.21 3.73
N LYS A 282 -20.40 -0.50 4.43
CA LYS A 282 -21.83 -0.22 4.36
C LYS A 282 -22.21 1.13 4.96
N LYS A 283 -21.54 1.54 6.05
CA LYS A 283 -21.75 2.88 6.64
C LYS A 283 -21.32 3.96 5.66
N LEU A 284 -20.13 3.85 5.08
CA LEU A 284 -19.61 4.81 4.10
C LEU A 284 -20.47 4.85 2.84
N GLY A 285 -20.95 3.71 2.32
CA GLY A 285 -21.87 3.65 1.20
C GLY A 285 -23.24 4.30 1.48
N ASN A 286 -23.70 4.30 2.73
CA ASN A 286 -24.93 4.98 3.12
C ASN A 286 -24.75 6.48 3.30
N GLU A 287 -23.60 6.92 3.78
CA GLU A 287 -23.32 8.32 4.13
C GLU A 287 -22.78 9.11 2.94
N TYR A 288 -21.88 8.52 2.16
CA TYR A 288 -21.17 9.23 1.08
C TYR A 288 -21.48 8.72 -0.32
N GLY A 289 -22.01 7.50 -0.47
CA GLY A 289 -22.34 6.89 -1.75
C GLY A 289 -23.63 7.45 -2.39
N PRO A 290 -23.95 7.03 -3.62
CA PRO A 290 -23.19 6.06 -4.43
C PRO A 290 -21.86 6.61 -4.93
N PHE A 291 -20.95 5.71 -5.29
CA PHE A 291 -19.67 6.05 -5.91
C PHE A 291 -19.67 5.63 -7.38
N ASP A 292 -19.15 6.46 -8.27
CA ASP A 292 -18.97 6.11 -9.68
C ASP A 292 -17.94 4.98 -9.84
N ILE A 293 -16.89 4.98 -8.99
CA ILE A 293 -15.85 3.96 -8.97
C ILE A 293 -15.29 3.75 -7.55
N ALA A 294 -15.05 2.49 -7.19
CA ALA A 294 -14.35 2.13 -5.98
C ALA A 294 -13.08 1.32 -6.30
N PHE A 295 -11.93 1.89 -5.96
CA PHE A 295 -10.62 1.24 -6.01
C PHE A 295 -10.44 0.47 -4.72
N ILE A 296 -10.57 -0.86 -4.79
CA ILE A 296 -10.61 -1.74 -3.61
C ILE A 296 -9.46 -2.71 -3.63
N GLU A 297 -8.77 -2.82 -2.50
CA GLU A 297 -7.68 -3.77 -2.34
C GLU A 297 -8.15 -5.20 -2.62
N ASN A 298 -7.27 -5.99 -3.25
CA ASN A 298 -7.57 -7.35 -3.68
C ASN A 298 -6.31 -8.22 -3.73
N GLY A 299 -5.37 -7.99 -2.84
CA GLY A 299 -4.10 -8.71 -2.84
C GLY A 299 -3.54 -8.92 -1.45
N ALA A 300 -2.44 -9.64 -1.36
CA ALA A 300 -1.74 -9.92 -0.11
C ALA A 300 -2.59 -10.61 1.00
N TYR A 301 -3.78 -11.11 0.68
CA TYR A 301 -4.65 -11.78 1.64
C TYR A 301 -4.10 -13.13 2.11
N ASN A 302 -4.43 -13.46 3.34
CA ASN A 302 -4.23 -14.78 3.93
C ASN A 302 -5.16 -14.95 5.13
N ILE A 303 -5.51 -16.21 5.48
CA ILE A 303 -6.37 -16.46 6.63
C ILE A 303 -5.73 -16.01 7.96
N ASP A 304 -4.39 -16.03 8.06
CA ASP A 304 -3.68 -15.65 9.27
C ASP A 304 -3.76 -14.14 9.56
N TRP A 305 -4.09 -13.32 8.54
CA TRP A 305 -4.27 -11.87 8.67
C TRP A 305 -5.47 -11.34 7.89
N SER A 306 -6.52 -12.14 7.75
CA SER A 306 -7.77 -11.81 7.04
C SER A 306 -8.52 -10.59 7.61
N ASN A 307 -8.16 -10.14 8.81
CA ASN A 307 -8.69 -8.93 9.44
C ASN A 307 -8.04 -7.63 8.95
N VAL A 308 -6.97 -7.71 8.17
CA VAL A 308 -6.23 -6.53 7.64
C VAL A 308 -6.04 -6.55 6.13
N HIS A 309 -6.43 -7.62 5.45
CA HIS A 309 -6.51 -7.75 3.99
C HIS A 309 -7.72 -8.56 3.56
N MET A 310 -8.51 -8.01 2.63
CA MET A 310 -9.71 -8.65 2.12
C MET A 310 -9.38 -9.79 1.16
N PHE A 311 -10.14 -10.88 1.27
CA PHE A 311 -10.20 -11.85 0.20
C PHE A 311 -11.04 -11.32 -0.98
N PRO A 312 -10.83 -11.83 -2.21
CA PRO A 312 -11.49 -11.30 -3.41
C PRO A 312 -13.01 -11.23 -3.36
N ASP A 313 -13.66 -12.18 -2.69
CA ASP A 313 -15.12 -12.17 -2.49
C ASP A 313 -15.58 -11.10 -1.48
N GLU A 314 -14.74 -10.77 -0.49
CA GLU A 314 -14.97 -9.66 0.45
C GLU A 314 -14.77 -8.32 -0.25
N SER A 315 -13.79 -8.20 -1.16
CA SER A 315 -13.58 -6.98 -1.97
C SER A 315 -14.77 -6.69 -2.88
N VAL A 316 -15.38 -7.73 -3.49
CA VAL A 316 -16.63 -7.59 -4.23
C VAL A 316 -17.78 -7.17 -3.32
N GLN A 317 -17.90 -7.75 -2.11
CA GLN A 317 -18.94 -7.35 -1.17
C GLN A 317 -18.74 -5.91 -0.69
N ALA A 318 -17.52 -5.48 -0.42
CA ALA A 318 -17.20 -4.09 -0.06
C ALA A 318 -17.64 -3.10 -1.15
N SER A 319 -17.43 -3.44 -2.44
CA SER A 319 -17.93 -2.63 -3.56
C SER A 319 -19.45 -2.48 -3.57
N ILE A 320 -20.17 -3.57 -3.31
CA ILE A 320 -21.64 -3.57 -3.20
C ILE A 320 -22.11 -2.71 -2.03
N ASP A 321 -21.46 -2.86 -0.87
CA ASP A 321 -21.80 -2.13 0.35
C ASP A 321 -21.52 -0.63 0.22
N LEU A 322 -20.48 -0.25 -0.51
CA LEU A 322 -20.19 1.13 -0.90
C LEU A 322 -21.18 1.70 -1.93
N LYS A 323 -22.01 0.87 -2.55
CA LYS A 323 -22.89 1.22 -3.67
C LYS A 323 -22.10 1.77 -4.87
N ALA A 324 -20.93 1.19 -5.15
CA ALA A 324 -20.11 1.59 -6.26
C ALA A 324 -20.66 1.07 -7.59
N GLU A 325 -20.69 1.91 -8.61
CA GLU A 325 -21.11 1.52 -9.96
C GLU A 325 -20.06 0.64 -10.64
N VAL A 326 -18.77 0.94 -10.37
CA VAL A 326 -17.62 0.19 -10.90
C VAL A 326 -16.69 -0.23 -9.77
N LEU A 327 -16.37 -1.52 -9.70
CA LEU A 327 -15.28 -2.08 -8.89
C LEU A 327 -13.98 -2.04 -9.67
N PHE A 328 -12.92 -1.49 -9.06
CA PHE A 328 -11.56 -1.54 -9.60
C PHE A 328 -10.63 -2.23 -8.59
N PRO A 329 -10.10 -3.43 -8.88
CA PRO A 329 -9.20 -4.12 -7.97
C PRO A 329 -7.79 -3.52 -8.00
N ILE A 330 -7.30 -3.12 -6.83
CA ILE A 330 -5.93 -2.66 -6.59
C ILE A 330 -5.15 -3.63 -5.70
N HIS A 331 -3.94 -3.29 -5.31
CA HIS A 331 -3.07 -4.02 -4.38
C HIS A 331 -2.59 -5.38 -4.91
N TRP A 332 -2.45 -5.55 -6.22
CA TRP A 332 -1.97 -6.75 -6.88
C TRP A 332 -1.02 -6.42 -8.05
N SER A 333 -0.43 -7.45 -8.67
CA SER A 333 0.35 -7.36 -9.93
C SER A 333 1.62 -6.50 -9.88
N LYS A 334 2.22 -6.27 -8.70
CA LYS A 334 3.48 -5.51 -8.60
C LYS A 334 4.46 -6.08 -7.60
N PHE A 335 4.00 -6.57 -6.48
CA PHE A 335 4.84 -7.09 -5.40
C PHE A 335 4.40 -8.49 -4.98
N ASP A 336 5.36 -9.24 -4.46
CA ASP A 336 5.17 -10.52 -3.81
C ASP A 336 5.05 -10.30 -2.30
N LEU A 337 3.82 -10.15 -1.79
CA LEU A 337 3.53 -9.82 -0.39
C LEU A 337 2.75 -10.90 0.36
N SER A 338 2.39 -12.01 -0.31
CA SER A 338 1.66 -13.13 0.31
C SER A 338 2.16 -14.47 -0.23
N ILE A 339 1.46 -15.55 0.07
CA ILE A 339 1.80 -16.91 -0.38
C ILE A 339 0.95 -17.42 -1.55
N HIS A 340 -0.08 -16.66 -1.97
CA HIS A 340 -0.89 -17.01 -3.13
C HIS A 340 -0.16 -16.73 -4.45
N PRO A 341 -0.53 -17.37 -5.58
CA PRO A 341 -0.08 -17.00 -6.92
C PRO A 341 -0.30 -15.52 -7.22
N TRP A 342 0.60 -14.91 -8.03
CA TRP A 342 0.56 -13.48 -8.34
C TRP A 342 -0.73 -13.02 -9.01
N ASP A 343 -1.39 -13.90 -9.77
CA ASP A 343 -2.61 -13.64 -10.54
C ASP A 343 -3.88 -14.24 -9.90
N GLU A 344 -3.75 -14.96 -8.79
CA GLU A 344 -4.93 -15.51 -8.09
C GLU A 344 -5.91 -14.41 -7.67
N PRO A 345 -5.47 -13.25 -7.15
CA PRO A 345 -6.38 -12.17 -6.76
C PRO A 345 -7.33 -11.76 -7.88
N ILE A 346 -6.80 -11.49 -9.07
CA ILE A 346 -7.62 -11.01 -10.18
C ILE A 346 -8.55 -12.10 -10.74
N ILE A 347 -8.10 -13.35 -10.78
CA ILE A 347 -8.92 -14.47 -11.25
C ILE A 347 -10.11 -14.71 -10.30
N ARG A 348 -9.87 -14.64 -9.00
CA ARG A 348 -10.93 -14.85 -8.01
C ARG A 348 -11.93 -13.70 -8.01
N ILE A 349 -11.47 -12.45 -8.05
CA ILE A 349 -12.35 -11.28 -7.98
C ILE A 349 -13.21 -11.15 -9.25
N THR A 350 -12.65 -11.37 -10.43
CA THR A 350 -13.42 -11.32 -11.69
C THR A 350 -14.50 -12.38 -11.74
N LYS A 351 -14.21 -13.59 -11.25
CA LYS A 351 -15.18 -14.67 -11.14
C LYS A 351 -16.32 -14.33 -10.16
N GLU A 352 -15.99 -13.76 -9.01
CA GLU A 352 -16.98 -13.38 -8.00
C GLU A 352 -17.81 -12.16 -8.43
N ALA A 353 -17.17 -11.16 -9.07
CA ALA A 353 -17.87 -10.01 -9.64
C ALA A 353 -18.90 -10.45 -10.71
N ALA A 354 -18.52 -11.35 -11.60
CA ALA A 354 -19.44 -11.91 -12.60
C ALA A 354 -20.62 -12.66 -11.94
N LYS A 355 -20.38 -13.44 -10.89
CA LYS A 355 -21.41 -14.16 -10.13
C LYS A 355 -22.41 -13.22 -9.45
N LYS A 356 -21.94 -12.06 -8.97
CA LYS A 356 -22.77 -11.05 -8.27
C LYS A 356 -23.26 -9.92 -9.19
N ASN A 357 -23.00 -9.99 -10.51
CA ASN A 357 -23.34 -8.96 -11.49
C ASN A 357 -22.76 -7.59 -11.13
N VAL A 358 -21.53 -7.53 -10.63
CA VAL A 358 -20.80 -6.31 -10.35
C VAL A 358 -19.97 -5.92 -11.58
N ASN A 359 -20.09 -4.65 -12.02
CA ASN A 359 -19.23 -4.12 -13.07
C ASN A 359 -17.80 -4.01 -12.55
N ILE A 360 -16.84 -4.54 -13.28
CA ILE A 360 -15.43 -4.53 -12.89
C ILE A 360 -14.55 -4.00 -14.01
N ALA A 361 -13.61 -3.11 -13.68
CA ALA A 361 -12.62 -2.61 -14.62
C ALA A 361 -11.26 -3.31 -14.37
N THR A 362 -10.65 -3.83 -15.42
CA THR A 362 -9.38 -4.58 -15.34
C THR A 362 -8.39 -4.15 -16.42
N PRO A 363 -7.94 -2.87 -16.41
CA PRO A 363 -6.96 -2.40 -17.39
C PRO A 363 -5.62 -3.10 -17.24
N MET A 364 -4.82 -3.08 -18.29
CA MET A 364 -3.40 -3.31 -18.16
C MET A 364 -2.74 -2.16 -17.39
N ILE A 365 -1.61 -2.46 -16.75
CA ILE A 365 -0.78 -1.42 -16.12
C ILE A 365 -0.34 -0.43 -17.20
N GLY A 366 -0.58 0.88 -16.96
CA GLY A 366 -0.30 1.96 -17.91
C GLY A 366 -1.42 2.22 -18.94
N GLU A 367 -2.48 1.41 -18.97
CA GLU A 367 -3.63 1.66 -19.85
C GLU A 367 -4.49 2.81 -19.31
N VAL A 368 -4.69 3.84 -20.16
CA VAL A 368 -5.57 4.97 -19.85
C VAL A 368 -7.00 4.59 -20.22
N PHE A 369 -7.95 4.78 -19.30
CA PHE A 369 -9.35 4.42 -19.52
C PHE A 369 -10.33 5.46 -18.96
N GLU A 370 -11.60 5.29 -19.24
CA GLU A 370 -12.71 6.11 -18.75
C GLU A 370 -13.90 5.24 -18.30
N LEU A 371 -14.78 5.77 -17.46
CA LEU A 371 -15.92 5.02 -16.91
C LEU A 371 -16.97 4.65 -17.96
N THR A 372 -17.04 5.36 -19.07
CA THR A 372 -17.96 5.07 -20.19
C THR A 372 -17.51 3.90 -21.05
N ASN A 373 -16.22 3.47 -20.93
CA ASN A 373 -15.66 2.34 -21.69
C ASN A 373 -14.67 1.58 -20.80
N LEU A 374 -15.20 0.64 -20.01
CA LEU A 374 -14.40 -0.08 -19.04
C LEU A 374 -13.53 -1.14 -19.69
N PRO A 375 -12.21 -1.17 -19.42
CA PRO A 375 -11.34 -2.23 -19.87
C PRO A 375 -11.65 -3.53 -19.11
N ASN A 376 -11.82 -4.62 -19.86
CA ASN A 376 -12.16 -5.93 -19.31
C ASN A 376 -11.37 -7.10 -19.93
N ASN A 377 -10.21 -6.79 -20.53
CA ASN A 377 -9.36 -7.80 -21.17
C ASN A 377 -8.61 -8.61 -20.09
N PRO A 378 -8.75 -9.95 -20.05
CA PRO A 378 -8.04 -10.81 -19.11
C PRO A 378 -6.56 -11.02 -19.53
N TRP A 379 -5.80 -9.95 -19.58
CA TRP A 379 -4.40 -9.92 -20.05
C TRP A 379 -3.46 -10.85 -19.25
N TRP A 380 -3.75 -11.12 -17.98
CA TRP A 380 -2.99 -12.01 -17.10
C TRP A 380 -3.06 -13.49 -17.52
N GLU A 381 -4.14 -13.92 -18.19
CA GLU A 381 -4.29 -15.32 -18.64
C GLU A 381 -3.22 -15.74 -19.66
N LYS A 382 -2.72 -14.79 -20.44
CA LYS A 382 -1.68 -15.03 -21.45
C LYS A 382 -0.31 -15.37 -20.85
N LEU A 383 -0.13 -15.16 -19.54
CA LEU A 383 1.13 -15.41 -18.85
C LEU A 383 1.20 -16.78 -18.15
N ARG A 384 0.10 -17.52 -18.14
CA ARG A 384 0.00 -18.85 -17.51
C ARG A 384 0.53 -20.01 -18.38
N ASN A 385 0.86 -19.74 -19.66
CA ASN A 385 1.29 -20.77 -20.62
C ASN A 385 2.80 -20.70 -20.90
#